data_b2e6387a239c64c6c007f22bb4b13940
#
_entry.id   b2e6387a239c64c6c007f22bb4b13940
#
_cell.length_a   1.000
_cell.length_b   1.000
_cell.length_c   1.000
_cell.angle_alpha   90.00
_cell.angle_beta   90.00
_cell.angle_gamma   90.00
#
_symmetry.space_group_name_H-M   'P 1'
#
loop_
_entity.id
_entity.type
_entity.pdbx_description
1 polymer ?
#
loop_
_entity_poly.entity_id
_entity_poly.type
_entity_poly.pdbx_seq_one_letter_code
_entity_poly.pdbx_strand_id
1 'polypeptide(L)'
;MNPNDRDLVRVRRYFNLDSIAGAGDEISKIKNLLAWVHNTIRHDGSSYNPEEKNAIALYEICKKEDRGVNCRMMAQMLNECYLAMGFKSRYVTCLPKSYINDCHVINVVYSNTLDKWLWVDPTWNAYVMDDKGNLLSISEVRDRLKKGEFVTVNEDANWNHKTPCT
;
A
#
# COMPACT_ATOMS: atom_id res chain seq x y z
N MET A 1 1.31 17.08 2.95
CA MET A 1 1.46 16.90 4.42
C MET A 1 2.95 16.98 4.74
N ASN A 2 3.31 17.63 5.81
CA ASN A 2 4.71 17.86 6.19
C ASN A 2 5.26 16.61 6.92
N PRO A 3 6.35 15.97 6.46
CA PRO A 3 6.93 14.80 7.14
C PRO A 3 7.48 15.13 8.54
N ASN A 4 7.64 16.41 8.86
CA ASN A 4 8.01 16.87 10.20
C ASN A 4 6.81 17.07 11.13
N ASP A 5 5.60 16.77 10.67
CA ASP A 5 4.42 16.72 11.54
C ASP A 5 4.67 15.77 12.71
N ARG A 6 4.26 16.17 13.89
CA ARG A 6 4.55 15.47 15.15
C ARG A 6 4.08 14.01 15.14
N ASP A 7 2.91 13.77 14.57
CA ASP A 7 2.34 12.41 14.50
C ASP A 7 3.11 11.54 13.51
N LEU A 8 3.53 12.08 12.38
CA LEU A 8 4.35 11.37 11.40
C LEU A 8 5.76 11.07 11.92
N VAL A 9 6.38 12.01 12.63
CA VAL A 9 7.66 11.76 13.32
C VAL A 9 7.53 10.62 14.32
N ARG A 10 6.42 10.56 15.06
CA ARG A 10 6.14 9.49 16.01
C ARG A 10 6.02 8.13 15.30
N VAL A 11 5.27 8.04 14.20
CA VAL A 11 5.13 6.82 13.38
C VAL A 11 6.48 6.36 12.88
N ARG A 12 7.29 7.24 12.32
CA ARG A 12 8.63 6.95 11.81
C ARG A 12 9.54 6.34 12.85
N ARG A 13 9.53 6.89 14.09
CA ARG A 13 10.34 6.40 15.20
C ARG A 13 9.80 5.09 15.78
N TYR A 14 8.50 5.00 15.97
CA TYR A 14 7.85 3.83 16.58
C TYR A 14 8.16 2.54 15.82
N PHE A 15 8.06 2.57 14.50
CA PHE A 15 8.33 1.42 13.64
C PHE A 15 9.78 1.32 13.17
N ASN A 16 10.61 2.32 13.42
CA ASN A 16 11.95 2.43 12.85
C ASN A 16 11.91 2.33 11.31
N LEU A 17 11.09 3.18 10.69
CA LEU A 17 10.83 3.14 9.24
C LEU A 17 12.10 3.35 8.39
N ASP A 18 13.09 4.07 8.89
CA ASP A 18 14.37 4.25 8.19
C ASP A 18 15.08 2.91 7.96
N SER A 19 15.07 2.03 8.96
CA SER A 19 15.63 0.68 8.85
C SER A 19 14.81 -0.20 7.90
N ILE A 20 13.49 -0.13 7.98
CA ILE A 20 12.57 -0.90 7.13
C ILE A 20 12.73 -0.49 5.65
N ALA A 21 12.74 0.81 5.37
CA ALA A 21 12.90 1.34 4.03
C ALA A 21 14.29 1.00 3.45
N GLY A 22 15.30 0.94 4.31
CA GLY A 22 16.67 0.63 3.91
C GLY A 22 17.41 1.81 3.28
N ALA A 23 18.63 1.56 2.84
CA ALA A 23 19.56 2.56 2.28
C ALA A 23 19.60 2.56 0.74
N GLY A 24 18.69 1.84 0.08
CA GLY A 24 18.60 1.77 -1.38
C GLY A 24 18.02 3.02 -2.03
N ASP A 25 17.66 2.90 -3.29
CA ASP A 25 17.04 3.97 -4.06
C ASP A 25 15.56 4.20 -3.65
N GLU A 26 14.94 5.21 -4.23
CA GLU A 26 13.55 5.58 -3.97
C GLU A 26 12.58 4.42 -4.19
N ILE A 27 12.71 3.72 -5.31
CA ILE A 27 11.83 2.62 -5.68
C ILE A 27 11.98 1.45 -4.71
N SER A 28 13.21 1.12 -4.30
CA SER A 28 13.47 0.10 -3.28
C SER A 28 12.82 0.45 -1.94
N LYS A 29 12.89 1.70 -1.51
CA LYS A 29 12.23 2.17 -0.27
C LYS A 29 10.71 2.04 -0.35
N ILE A 30 10.11 2.43 -1.48
CA ILE A 30 8.67 2.29 -1.73
C ILE A 30 8.25 0.82 -1.62
N LYS A 31 8.96 -0.09 -2.28
CA LYS A 31 8.69 -1.53 -2.25
C LYS A 31 8.91 -2.15 -0.87
N ASN A 32 9.94 -1.75 -0.17
CA ASN A 32 10.24 -2.27 1.18
C ASN A 32 9.15 -1.89 2.19
N LEU A 33 8.64 -0.66 2.15
CA LEU A 33 7.56 -0.22 3.02
C LEU A 33 6.24 -0.93 2.68
N LEU A 34 5.94 -1.12 1.40
CA LEU A 34 4.81 -1.90 0.92
C LEU A 34 4.85 -3.33 1.48
N ALA A 35 5.96 -4.02 1.28
CA ALA A 35 6.16 -5.38 1.76
C ALA A 35 6.07 -5.49 3.28
N TRP A 36 6.61 -4.51 4.00
CA TRP A 36 6.57 -4.50 5.45
C TRP A 36 5.14 -4.41 6.00
N VAL A 37 4.30 -3.52 5.47
CA VAL A 37 2.89 -3.42 5.88
C VAL A 37 2.16 -4.74 5.58
N HIS A 38 2.33 -5.28 4.38
CA HIS A 38 1.74 -6.56 3.99
C HIS A 38 2.13 -7.71 4.93
N ASN A 39 3.41 -7.78 5.30
CA ASN A 39 3.94 -8.84 6.16
C ASN A 39 3.59 -8.66 7.64
N THR A 40 3.33 -7.44 8.07
CA THR A 40 3.09 -7.08 9.46
C THR A 40 1.63 -7.25 9.86
N ILE A 41 0.71 -6.92 8.96
CA ILE A 41 -0.75 -6.92 9.20
C ILE A 41 -1.44 -7.92 8.25
N ARG A 42 -2.24 -8.80 8.81
CA ARG A 42 -3.08 -9.74 8.03
C ARG A 42 -4.30 -9.01 7.47
N HIS A 43 -4.64 -9.26 6.22
CA HIS A 43 -5.90 -8.79 5.65
C HIS A 43 -7.07 -9.63 6.14
N ASP A 44 -8.13 -8.95 6.61
CA ASP A 44 -9.42 -9.51 6.95
C ASP A 44 -10.53 -8.53 6.58
N GLY A 45 -11.15 -8.76 5.42
CA GLY A 45 -12.21 -7.89 4.89
C GLY A 45 -13.48 -7.86 5.72
N SER A 46 -13.70 -8.86 6.56
CA SER A 46 -14.88 -9.00 7.43
C SER A 46 -14.66 -8.43 8.84
N SER A 47 -13.43 -8.03 9.17
CA SER A 47 -13.11 -7.50 10.50
C SER A 47 -13.81 -6.16 10.76
N TYR A 48 -14.26 -5.95 12.00
CA TYR A 48 -14.81 -4.64 12.40
C TYR A 48 -13.72 -3.56 12.39
N ASN A 49 -14.13 -2.33 12.09
CA ASN A 49 -13.21 -1.19 12.12
C ASN A 49 -12.86 -0.81 13.55
N PRO A 50 -11.57 -0.74 13.91
CA PRO A 50 -11.16 -0.19 15.20
C PRO A 50 -11.63 1.26 15.37
N GLU A 51 -11.76 1.70 16.62
CA GLU A 51 -12.10 3.09 16.94
C GLU A 51 -11.00 4.03 16.46
N GLU A 52 -9.76 3.74 16.84
CA GLU A 52 -8.59 4.47 16.35
C GLU A 52 -8.00 3.79 15.10
N LYS A 53 -7.73 4.60 14.08
CA LYS A 53 -7.34 4.12 12.74
C LYS A 53 -5.97 4.63 12.28
N ASN A 54 -5.15 5.18 13.18
CA ASN A 54 -3.78 5.53 12.85
C ASN A 54 -2.88 4.28 12.81
N ALA A 55 -1.73 4.38 12.16
CA ALA A 55 -0.85 3.24 11.91
C ALA A 55 -0.43 2.52 13.19
N ILE A 56 -0.08 3.24 14.25
CA ILE A 56 0.35 2.68 15.53
C ILE A 56 -0.81 1.92 16.21
N ALA A 57 -1.98 2.55 16.29
CA ALA A 57 -3.16 1.94 16.90
C ALA A 57 -3.61 0.68 16.15
N LEU A 58 -3.58 0.68 14.81
CA LEU A 58 -3.88 -0.49 13.99
C LEU A 58 -2.90 -1.63 14.25
N TYR A 59 -1.61 -1.32 14.32
CA TYR A 59 -0.58 -2.31 14.64
C TYR A 59 -0.79 -2.92 16.03
N GLU A 60 -0.99 -2.09 17.04
CA GLU A 60 -1.17 -2.54 18.43
C GLU A 60 -2.42 -3.40 18.62
N ILE A 61 -3.57 -3.01 18.02
CA ILE A 61 -4.80 -3.80 18.15
C ILE A 61 -4.69 -5.15 17.42
N CYS A 62 -4.03 -5.19 16.28
CA CYS A 62 -3.79 -6.45 15.56
C CYS A 62 -2.94 -7.42 16.38
N LYS A 63 -1.92 -6.92 17.06
CA LYS A 63 -1.08 -7.73 17.95
C LYS A 63 -1.83 -8.18 19.21
N LYS A 64 -2.57 -7.26 19.84
CA LYS A 64 -3.28 -7.53 21.09
C LYS A 64 -4.41 -8.55 20.92
N GLU A 65 -5.14 -8.48 19.81
CA GLU A 65 -6.32 -9.31 19.55
C GLU A 65 -6.06 -10.46 18.57
N ASP A 66 -4.83 -10.60 18.08
CA ASP A 66 -4.46 -11.56 17.03
C ASP A 66 -5.43 -11.53 15.85
N ARG A 67 -5.64 -10.33 15.31
CA ARG A 67 -6.59 -10.09 14.22
C ARG A 67 -5.95 -9.44 13.00
N GLY A 68 -6.67 -9.49 11.87
CA GLY A 68 -6.40 -8.69 10.70
C GLY A 68 -7.26 -7.43 10.63
N VAL A 69 -7.07 -6.66 9.57
CA VAL A 69 -7.84 -5.48 9.22
C VAL A 69 -8.21 -5.49 7.74
N ASN A 70 -9.20 -4.68 7.34
CA ASN A 70 -9.62 -4.59 5.95
C ASN A 70 -8.62 -3.81 5.08
N CYS A 71 -8.84 -3.83 3.76
CA CYS A 71 -7.97 -3.18 2.78
C CYS A 71 -7.81 -1.67 3.02
N ARG A 72 -8.86 -0.98 3.45
CA ARG A 72 -8.80 0.46 3.78
C ARG A 72 -7.83 0.73 4.93
N MET A 73 -7.88 -0.08 5.98
CA MET A 73 -6.99 0.10 7.14
C MET A 73 -5.53 -0.23 6.78
N MET A 74 -5.29 -1.25 5.97
CA MET A 74 -3.95 -1.54 5.45
C MET A 74 -3.42 -0.40 4.59
N ALA A 75 -4.24 0.14 3.70
CA ALA A 75 -3.89 1.28 2.85
C ALA A 75 -3.62 2.56 3.68
N GLN A 76 -4.39 2.79 4.73
CA GLN A 76 -4.18 3.92 5.64
C GLN A 76 -2.85 3.79 6.39
N MET A 77 -2.52 2.62 6.90
CA MET A 77 -1.24 2.37 7.56
C MET A 77 -0.07 2.62 6.62
N LEU A 78 -0.12 2.10 5.39
CA LEU A 78 0.93 2.33 4.39
C LEU A 78 1.05 3.81 4.01
N ASN A 79 -0.08 4.50 3.87
CA ASN A 79 -0.09 5.94 3.60
C ASN A 79 0.66 6.74 4.67
N GLU A 80 0.40 6.46 5.94
CA GLU A 80 1.12 7.11 7.05
C GLU A 80 2.62 6.80 7.01
N CYS A 81 3.01 5.56 6.72
CA CYS A 81 4.41 5.19 6.58
C CYS A 81 5.11 5.96 5.45
N TYR A 82 4.47 6.08 4.29
CA TYR A 82 5.02 6.86 3.18
C TYR A 82 5.15 8.34 3.53
N LEU A 83 4.10 8.94 4.09
CA LEU A 83 4.12 10.35 4.50
C LEU A 83 5.19 10.61 5.57
N ALA A 84 5.35 9.71 6.53
CA ALA A 84 6.37 9.81 7.58
C ALA A 84 7.79 9.77 7.01
N MET A 85 8.00 9.06 5.89
CA MET A 85 9.28 8.97 5.18
C MET A 85 9.48 10.08 4.14
N GLY A 86 8.56 11.04 4.07
CA GLY A 86 8.65 12.19 3.16
C GLY A 86 8.11 11.96 1.76
N PHE A 87 7.51 10.81 1.48
CA PHE A 87 6.83 10.57 0.20
C PHE A 87 5.49 11.29 0.13
N LYS A 88 5.10 11.73 -1.05
CA LYS A 88 3.71 12.12 -1.33
C LYS A 88 2.92 10.83 -1.54
N SER A 89 1.86 10.65 -0.78
CA SER A 89 1.04 9.44 -0.82
C SER A 89 -0.41 9.73 -0.47
N ARG A 90 -1.31 8.89 -0.98
CA ARG A 90 -2.72 8.85 -0.61
C ARG A 90 -3.28 7.47 -0.88
N TYR A 91 -4.38 7.12 -0.23
CA TYR A 91 -5.13 5.92 -0.57
C TYR A 91 -6.32 6.27 -1.48
N VAL A 92 -6.71 5.32 -2.33
CA VAL A 92 -7.73 5.47 -3.36
C VAL A 92 -8.71 4.31 -3.28
N THR A 93 -10.00 4.62 -3.28
CA THR A 93 -11.05 3.61 -3.35
C THR A 93 -11.34 3.26 -4.81
N CYS A 94 -11.18 1.99 -5.15
CA CYS A 94 -11.54 1.45 -6.45
C CYS A 94 -12.96 0.88 -6.39
N LEU A 95 -13.83 1.39 -7.26
CA LEU A 95 -15.22 0.95 -7.35
C LEU A 95 -15.41 0.14 -8.63
N PRO A 96 -16.22 -0.94 -8.60
CA PRO A 96 -16.58 -1.67 -9.80
C PRO A 96 -17.45 -0.82 -10.74
N LYS A 97 -17.42 -1.13 -12.02
CA LYS A 97 -18.22 -0.41 -13.04
C LYS A 97 -19.73 -0.53 -12.80
N SER A 98 -20.16 -1.65 -12.30
CA SER A 98 -21.55 -1.88 -11.88
C SER A 98 -21.64 -1.79 -10.37
N TYR A 99 -22.74 -1.23 -9.84
CA TYR A 99 -22.94 -1.17 -8.39
C TYR A 99 -23.02 -2.58 -7.83
N ILE A 100 -21.93 -3.01 -7.23
CA ILE A 100 -21.84 -4.20 -6.39
C ILE A 100 -21.42 -3.64 -5.03
N ASN A 101 -21.97 -4.16 -3.96
CA ASN A 101 -21.62 -3.73 -2.60
C ASN A 101 -20.21 -4.21 -2.22
N ASP A 102 -19.26 -3.92 -3.09
CA ASP A 102 -17.86 -4.28 -2.95
C ASP A 102 -16.97 -3.15 -3.43
N CYS A 103 -15.86 -2.94 -2.76
CA CYS A 103 -14.84 -1.97 -3.14
C CYS A 103 -13.48 -2.44 -2.66
N HIS A 104 -12.43 -1.97 -3.32
CA HIS A 104 -11.07 -2.21 -2.89
C HIS A 104 -10.32 -0.89 -2.70
N VAL A 105 -9.48 -0.80 -1.68
CA VAL A 105 -8.69 0.39 -1.38
C VAL A 105 -7.21 0.08 -1.57
N ILE A 106 -6.56 0.91 -2.35
CA ILE A 106 -5.13 0.83 -2.68
C ILE A 106 -4.42 2.13 -2.32
N ASN A 107 -3.10 2.16 -2.48
CA ASN A 107 -2.31 3.38 -2.35
C ASN A 107 -1.78 3.85 -3.71
N VAL A 108 -1.60 5.16 -3.82
CA VAL A 108 -0.75 5.77 -4.83
C VAL A 108 0.35 6.55 -4.12
N VAL A 109 1.57 6.36 -4.56
CA VAL A 109 2.77 7.02 -4.05
C VAL A 109 3.53 7.68 -5.19
N TYR A 110 3.93 8.93 -4.99
CA TYR A 110 4.65 9.67 -6.03
C TYR A 110 6.12 9.30 -6.04
N SER A 111 6.60 8.92 -7.22
CA SER A 111 8.02 8.70 -7.49
C SER A 111 8.62 9.90 -8.19
N ASN A 112 9.61 10.55 -7.58
CA ASN A 112 10.40 11.60 -8.23
C ASN A 112 11.28 11.04 -9.35
N THR A 113 11.77 9.80 -9.16
CA THR A 113 12.61 9.12 -10.16
C THR A 113 11.86 8.85 -11.46
N LEU A 114 10.58 8.43 -11.37
CA LEU A 114 9.75 8.10 -12.52
C LEU A 114 8.80 9.24 -12.92
N ASP A 115 8.75 10.30 -12.12
CA ASP A 115 7.87 11.47 -12.31
C ASP A 115 6.40 11.09 -12.50
N LYS A 116 5.91 10.20 -11.64
CA LYS A 116 4.50 9.75 -11.67
C LYS A 116 4.04 9.13 -10.35
N TRP A 117 2.72 9.02 -10.22
CA TRP A 117 2.07 8.32 -9.12
C TRP A 117 2.00 6.82 -9.43
N LEU A 118 2.55 6.00 -8.57
CA LEU A 118 2.61 4.55 -8.73
C LEU A 118 1.45 3.87 -8.00
N TRP A 119 0.84 2.89 -8.65
CA TRP A 119 -0.15 2.01 -8.03
C TRP A 119 0.56 0.95 -7.19
N VAL A 120 0.26 0.92 -5.88
CA VAL A 120 0.71 -0.13 -4.96
C VAL A 120 -0.44 -0.60 -4.08
N ASP A 121 -0.44 -1.88 -3.71
CA ASP A 121 -1.52 -2.52 -2.96
C ASP A 121 -0.97 -3.34 -1.80
N PRO A 122 -1.12 -2.88 -0.55
CA PRO A 122 -0.61 -3.60 0.61
C PRO A 122 -1.37 -4.89 0.92
N THR A 123 -2.64 -5.01 0.50
CA THR A 123 -3.42 -6.25 0.68
C THR A 123 -2.75 -7.42 -0.03
N TRP A 124 -2.17 -7.18 -1.20
CA TRP A 124 -1.54 -8.20 -2.06
C TRP A 124 -0.02 -8.12 -2.12
N ASN A 125 0.60 -7.16 -1.46
CA ASN A 125 2.01 -6.82 -1.70
C ASN A 125 2.27 -6.60 -3.19
N ALA A 126 1.39 -5.88 -3.86
CA ALA A 126 1.39 -5.78 -5.32
C ALA A 126 1.72 -4.38 -5.81
N TYR A 127 2.42 -4.32 -6.92
CA TYR A 127 2.59 -3.16 -7.78
C TYR A 127 2.39 -3.59 -9.23
N VAL A 128 1.87 -2.71 -10.06
CA VAL A 128 1.47 -3.01 -11.43
C VAL A 128 2.55 -2.58 -12.41
N MET A 129 2.84 -3.41 -13.39
CA MET A 129 3.88 -3.20 -14.40
C MET A 129 3.35 -3.45 -15.81
N ASP A 130 4.05 -2.89 -16.79
CA ASP A 130 3.90 -3.28 -18.19
C ASP A 130 4.72 -4.53 -18.52
N ASP A 131 4.71 -4.94 -19.79
CA ASP A 131 5.46 -6.09 -20.32
C ASP A 131 6.99 -5.93 -20.25
N LYS A 132 7.48 -4.70 -20.02
CA LYS A 132 8.91 -4.37 -19.87
C LYS A 132 9.34 -4.21 -18.40
N GLY A 133 8.43 -4.41 -17.47
CA GLY A 133 8.69 -4.26 -16.04
C GLY A 133 8.65 -2.80 -15.54
N ASN A 134 8.12 -1.86 -16.33
CA ASN A 134 7.94 -0.48 -15.89
C ASN A 134 6.74 -0.37 -14.95
N LEU A 135 6.93 0.29 -13.81
CA LEU A 135 5.87 0.55 -12.85
C LEU A 135 4.83 1.52 -13.43
N LEU A 136 3.57 1.24 -13.21
CA LEU A 136 2.44 1.97 -13.81
C LEU A 136 1.65 2.77 -12.78
N SER A 137 1.09 3.90 -13.24
CA SER A 137 0.07 4.65 -12.53
C SER A 137 -1.32 4.07 -12.79
N ILE A 138 -2.34 4.50 -12.00
CA ILE A 138 -3.74 4.10 -12.22
C ILE A 138 -4.21 4.47 -13.63
N SER A 139 -3.88 5.67 -14.11
CA SER A 139 -4.27 6.12 -15.44
C SER A 139 -3.65 5.28 -16.54
N GLU A 140 -2.37 4.96 -16.44
CA GLU A 140 -1.66 4.09 -17.37
C GLU A 140 -2.25 2.67 -17.41
N VAL A 141 -2.57 2.09 -16.25
CA VAL A 141 -3.26 0.79 -16.16
C VAL A 141 -4.62 0.85 -16.87
N ARG A 142 -5.43 1.87 -16.57
CA ARG A 142 -6.74 2.06 -17.21
C ARG A 142 -6.61 2.16 -18.72
N ASP A 143 -5.68 2.96 -19.22
CA ASP A 143 -5.50 3.17 -20.67
C ASP A 143 -5.05 1.90 -21.37
N ARG A 144 -4.13 1.14 -20.76
CA ARG A 144 -3.70 -0.15 -21.28
C ARG A 144 -4.83 -1.18 -21.33
N LEU A 145 -5.61 -1.30 -20.27
CA LEU A 145 -6.76 -2.21 -20.23
C LEU A 145 -7.82 -1.85 -21.29
N LYS A 146 -8.06 -0.56 -21.53
CA LYS A 146 -8.98 -0.10 -22.60
C LYS A 146 -8.49 -0.47 -24.00
N LYS A 147 -7.17 -0.50 -24.20
CA LYS A 147 -6.55 -0.86 -25.48
C LYS A 147 -6.30 -2.36 -25.62
N GLY A 148 -6.58 -3.16 -24.59
CA GLY A 148 -6.25 -4.57 -24.55
C GLY A 148 -4.75 -4.85 -24.45
N GLU A 149 -3.98 -3.89 -23.95
CA GLU A 149 -2.53 -4.05 -23.74
C GLU A 149 -2.23 -4.77 -22.43
N PHE A 150 -1.07 -5.39 -22.37
CA PHE A 150 -0.63 -6.19 -21.24
C PHE A 150 -0.37 -5.34 -19.98
N VAL A 151 -0.87 -5.84 -18.86
CA VAL A 151 -0.50 -5.38 -17.51
C VAL A 151 -0.28 -6.60 -16.61
N THR A 152 0.66 -6.51 -15.70
CA THR A 152 0.96 -7.60 -14.76
C THR A 152 1.31 -7.05 -13.37
N VAL A 153 1.26 -7.92 -12.38
CA VAL A 153 1.75 -7.64 -11.02
C VAL A 153 3.07 -8.36 -10.78
N ASN A 154 3.80 -7.96 -9.75
CA ASN A 154 5.02 -8.65 -9.33
C ASN A 154 4.75 -10.12 -8.98
N GLU A 155 5.73 -10.99 -9.21
CA GLU A 155 5.61 -12.44 -9.00
C GLU A 155 5.37 -12.84 -7.54
N ASP A 156 5.87 -12.04 -6.60
CA ASP A 156 5.72 -12.25 -5.16
C ASP A 156 4.44 -11.67 -4.57
N ALA A 157 3.54 -11.12 -5.40
CA ALA A 157 2.24 -10.65 -4.95
C ALA A 157 1.38 -11.81 -4.44
N ASN A 158 0.81 -11.65 -3.24
CA ASN A 158 0.05 -12.71 -2.57
C ASN A 158 -0.97 -12.16 -1.59
N TRP A 159 -1.96 -12.97 -1.25
CA TRP A 159 -2.90 -12.67 -0.18
C TRP A 159 -2.56 -13.47 1.08
N ASN A 160 -2.19 -12.76 2.16
CA ASN A 160 -1.86 -13.33 3.47
C ASN A 160 -0.87 -14.52 3.41
N HIS A 161 0.08 -14.51 2.47
CA HIS A 161 1.04 -15.58 2.24
C HIS A 161 0.42 -16.95 1.87
N LYS A 162 -0.83 -16.95 1.42
CA LYS A 162 -1.59 -18.17 1.10
C LYS A 162 -1.93 -18.30 -0.37
N THR A 163 -2.33 -17.20 -1.01
CA THR A 163 -2.86 -17.21 -2.38
C THR A 163 -2.05 -16.25 -3.25
N PRO A 164 -1.38 -16.73 -4.32
CA PRO A 164 -0.74 -15.86 -5.29
C PRO A 164 -1.76 -14.94 -5.98
N CYS A 165 -1.33 -13.73 -6.34
CA CYS A 165 -2.09 -12.84 -7.19
C CYS A 165 -1.86 -13.24 -8.64
N THR A 166 -2.89 -13.66 -9.37
CA THR A 166 -2.83 -14.05 -10.78
C THR A 166 -3.57 -13.08 -11.67
#